data_cec9eb7f2bc6d5787b55303b0be780b1
#
_entry.id   cec9eb7f2bc6d5787b55303b0be780b1
#
_cell.length_a   1.000
_cell.length_b   1.000
_cell.length_c   1.000
_cell.angle_alpha   90.00
_cell.angle_beta   90.00
_cell.angle_gamma   90.00
#
_symmetry.space_group_name_H-M   'P 1'
#
loop_
_entity.id
_entity.type
_entity.pdbx_description
1 polymer ?
#
loop_
_entity_poly.entity_id
_entity_poly.type
_entity_poly.pdbx_seq_one_letter_code
_entity_poly.pdbx_strand_id
1 'polypeptide(L)'
;MTSEVIIDVQPKDISIALLEDKQLVEYQKEQRTESFSVGNIYVAKVKKLMPGLNACFVDVGAERVAFLHFLDLGSQFYSYEKYLKQVVSDRKKLYPIQKAHIQPELKKDGSIANALKVGQEVLVQIVKEPINTKGPRLTCELSFAGRYLVLIPFDDSVSVSTKIKRSEERSRLKQLIQSIKPKNFGVIVRTVAEGKRAAELDAELKVLLKRWEDTITKVQKTTDRPKLCFEEESRAVALLRDLFNPTYDAINVNDAQIFDEIKNYLEIIAPEKKEIVKLYKGTVPIFDNFNVTKQLKSGFGKTVNYKHGAYLIIETTEAMHVVDVNSGTRIKKENGQEANALETNLGAADELARQLRLRDMGGIIIVDFIDMKLPEDRQILYERMCKNMQKDRAKHNILPLSKFGLMQITRQRVRPAMSVNVEETCPTCFGKGTIKSSFLFTDTLENKIDNLVNKIGIRKFYLHVHPYVAAYINKGVFSLKRQWQLKYGLGVRVIPSQKLAFLQYEFYDDDKQFIDMQEEIESK
;
A
#
# COMPACT_ATOMS: atom_id res chain seq x y z
N MET A 1 -13.82 4.73 -24.77
CA MET A 1 -12.98 4.86 -23.56
C MET A 1 -12.32 3.51 -23.38
N THR A 2 -11.03 3.42 -23.66
CA THR A 2 -10.26 2.17 -23.54
C THR A 2 -9.74 2.02 -22.12
N SER A 3 -9.89 0.83 -21.55
CA SER A 3 -9.41 0.52 -20.20
C SER A 3 -8.46 -0.67 -20.24
N GLU A 4 -7.21 -0.46 -19.87
CA GLU A 4 -6.15 -1.46 -19.93
C GLU A 4 -5.52 -1.66 -18.54
N VAL A 5 -5.29 -2.91 -18.17
CA VAL A 5 -4.55 -3.29 -16.96
C VAL A 5 -3.16 -3.75 -17.36
N ILE A 6 -2.13 -3.18 -16.73
CA ILE A 6 -0.73 -3.55 -16.95
C ILE A 6 -0.20 -4.12 -15.65
N ILE A 7 0.32 -5.35 -15.71
CA ILE A 7 0.86 -6.06 -14.54
C ILE A 7 2.35 -6.29 -14.78
N ASP A 8 3.16 -5.68 -13.95
CA ASP A 8 4.62 -5.88 -13.91
C ASP A 8 4.98 -6.76 -12.71
N VAL A 9 5.46 -7.95 -13.01
CA VAL A 9 5.90 -8.93 -12.03
C VAL A 9 7.42 -8.91 -11.97
N GLN A 10 7.94 -8.52 -10.82
CA GLN A 10 9.35 -8.53 -10.49
C GLN A 10 9.62 -9.59 -9.42
N PRO A 11 10.87 -10.03 -9.19
CA PRO A 11 11.19 -11.06 -8.20
C PRO A 11 10.71 -10.74 -6.78
N LYS A 12 10.67 -9.46 -6.41
CA LYS A 12 10.27 -9.02 -5.06
C LYS A 12 8.89 -8.37 -4.99
N ASP A 13 8.39 -7.85 -6.12
CA ASP A 13 7.21 -7.00 -6.16
C ASP A 13 6.30 -7.36 -7.32
N ILE A 14 5.00 -7.18 -7.13
CA ILE A 14 4.00 -7.14 -8.20
C ILE A 14 3.43 -5.73 -8.24
N SER A 15 3.49 -5.11 -9.41
CA SER A 15 2.95 -3.77 -9.64
C SER A 15 1.82 -3.84 -10.66
N ILE A 16 0.69 -3.23 -10.34
CA ILE A 16 -0.50 -3.21 -11.19
C ILE A 16 -0.86 -1.76 -11.48
N ALA A 17 -0.98 -1.44 -12.76
CA ALA A 17 -1.38 -0.12 -13.24
C ALA A 17 -2.67 -0.24 -14.06
N LEU A 18 -3.66 0.61 -13.78
CA LEU A 18 -4.86 0.77 -14.57
C LEU A 18 -4.75 2.03 -15.43
N LEU A 19 -4.88 1.86 -16.72
CA LEU A 19 -4.91 2.94 -17.70
C LEU A 19 -6.33 3.13 -18.23
N GLU A 20 -6.84 4.35 -18.22
CA GLU A 20 -8.06 4.76 -18.94
C GLU A 20 -7.64 5.74 -20.05
N ASP A 21 -7.96 5.42 -21.33
CA ASP A 21 -7.50 6.18 -22.50
C ASP A 21 -5.99 6.52 -22.46
N LYS A 22 -5.17 5.53 -22.09
CA LYS A 22 -3.70 5.61 -21.92
C LYS A 22 -3.24 6.53 -20.77
N GLN A 23 -4.14 7.03 -19.93
CA GLN A 23 -3.81 7.78 -18.73
C GLN A 23 -3.82 6.87 -17.51
N LEU A 24 -2.79 6.95 -16.69
CA LEU A 24 -2.66 6.18 -15.45
C LEU A 24 -3.64 6.73 -14.40
N VAL A 25 -4.60 5.92 -13.99
CA VAL A 25 -5.65 6.29 -13.03
C VAL A 25 -5.58 5.56 -11.70
N GLU A 26 -5.02 4.35 -11.68
CA GLU A 26 -4.78 3.61 -10.45
C GLU A 26 -3.43 2.90 -10.55
N TYR A 27 -2.70 2.87 -9.45
CA TYR A 27 -1.45 2.15 -9.31
C TYR A 27 -1.40 1.44 -7.98
N GLN A 28 -0.92 0.20 -7.99
CA GLN A 28 -0.74 -0.60 -6.79
C GLN A 28 0.58 -1.33 -6.88
N LYS A 29 1.35 -1.29 -5.81
CA LYS A 29 2.59 -2.03 -5.67
C LYS A 29 2.52 -2.87 -4.40
N GLU A 30 2.72 -4.16 -4.54
CA GLU A 30 2.72 -5.09 -3.43
C GLU A 30 3.96 -5.97 -3.45
N GLN A 31 4.45 -6.32 -2.28
CA GLN A 31 5.58 -7.25 -2.17
C GLN A 31 5.10 -8.66 -2.51
N ARG A 32 5.89 -9.37 -3.31
CA ARG A 32 5.68 -10.78 -3.60
C ARG A 32 6.13 -11.59 -2.40
N THR A 33 5.22 -11.85 -1.48
CA THR A 33 5.45 -12.76 -0.37
C THR A 33 5.09 -14.17 -0.86
N GLU A 34 6.08 -15.01 -1.08
CA GLU A 34 5.87 -16.40 -1.54
C GLU A 34 5.26 -17.29 -0.44
N SER A 35 5.25 -16.84 0.80
CA SER A 35 4.74 -17.59 1.95
C SER A 35 4.06 -16.65 2.95
N PHE A 36 3.02 -17.15 3.62
CA PHE A 36 2.27 -16.46 4.67
C PHE A 36 1.42 -15.26 4.20
N SER A 37 0.89 -15.32 2.97
CA SER A 37 -0.04 -14.32 2.43
C SER A 37 -1.38 -14.32 3.16
N VAL A 38 -2.04 -13.15 3.22
CA VAL A 38 -3.40 -13.00 3.76
C VAL A 38 -4.35 -13.94 3.03
N GLY A 39 -5.19 -14.66 3.78
CA GLY A 39 -6.13 -15.64 3.22
C GLY A 39 -5.62 -17.09 3.29
N ASN A 40 -4.30 -17.32 3.34
CA ASN A 40 -3.73 -18.65 3.44
C ASN A 40 -4.17 -19.35 4.73
N ILE A 41 -4.57 -20.63 4.62
CA ILE A 41 -5.04 -21.43 5.76
C ILE A 41 -4.03 -22.53 6.09
N TYR A 42 -3.63 -22.56 7.35
CA TYR A 42 -2.69 -23.54 7.90
C TYR A 42 -3.34 -24.41 8.96
N VAL A 43 -3.02 -25.70 8.95
CA VAL A 43 -3.20 -26.52 10.14
C VAL A 43 -1.89 -26.45 10.93
N ALA A 44 -1.98 -26.04 12.20
CA ALA A 44 -0.84 -25.60 12.99
C ALA A 44 -0.99 -26.01 14.47
N LYS A 45 0.05 -25.83 15.29
CA LYS A 45 0.02 -26.15 16.72
C LYS A 45 0.20 -24.90 17.57
N VAL A 46 -0.56 -24.82 18.66
CA VAL A 46 -0.38 -23.79 19.69
C VAL A 46 0.96 -24.00 20.38
N LYS A 47 1.88 -23.03 20.31
CA LYS A 47 3.23 -23.11 20.85
C LYS A 47 3.33 -22.58 22.27
N LYS A 48 2.63 -21.46 22.56
CA LYS A 48 2.66 -20.81 23.88
C LYS A 48 1.38 -20.01 24.12
N LEU A 49 0.86 -20.08 25.33
CA LEU A 49 -0.24 -19.20 25.79
C LEU A 49 0.32 -17.95 26.45
N MET A 50 -0.35 -16.84 26.25
CA MET A 50 -0.03 -15.51 26.82
C MET A 50 -1.28 -14.93 27.51
N PRO A 51 -1.64 -15.42 28.72
CA PRO A 51 -2.88 -15.01 29.40
C PRO A 51 -2.97 -13.51 29.64
N GLY A 52 -1.85 -12.83 29.93
CA GLY A 52 -1.81 -11.37 30.15
C GLY A 52 -2.18 -10.53 28.92
N LEU A 53 -2.08 -11.11 27.70
CA LEU A 53 -2.51 -10.49 26.45
C LEU A 53 -3.81 -11.08 25.92
N ASN A 54 -4.40 -12.03 26.63
CA ASN A 54 -5.52 -12.87 26.18
C ASN A 54 -5.28 -13.43 24.75
N ALA A 55 -4.09 -13.98 24.51
CA ALA A 55 -3.64 -14.40 23.19
C ALA A 55 -2.76 -15.65 23.27
N CYS A 56 -2.43 -16.24 22.14
CA CYS A 56 -1.44 -17.32 22.03
C CYS A 56 -0.54 -17.12 20.81
N PHE A 57 0.60 -17.80 20.85
CA PHE A 57 1.48 -17.97 19.72
C PHE A 57 1.27 -19.34 19.07
N VAL A 58 1.15 -19.34 17.75
CA VAL A 58 0.91 -20.53 16.92
C VAL A 58 2.06 -20.71 15.95
N ASP A 59 2.51 -21.93 15.77
CA ASP A 59 3.55 -22.28 14.82
C ASP A 59 2.91 -22.59 13.46
N VAL A 60 3.09 -21.70 12.50
CA VAL A 60 2.65 -21.84 11.10
C VAL A 60 3.82 -22.15 10.15
N GLY A 61 5.04 -22.35 10.68
CA GLY A 61 6.26 -22.58 9.90
C GLY A 61 6.97 -21.30 9.44
N ALA A 62 6.51 -20.14 9.90
CA ALA A 62 7.19 -18.87 9.65
C ALA A 62 8.43 -18.75 10.57
N GLU A 63 9.46 -17.98 10.12
CA GLU A 63 10.63 -17.66 10.96
C GLU A 63 10.22 -17.10 12.32
N ARG A 64 9.12 -16.39 12.37
CA ARG A 64 8.53 -15.82 13.60
C ARG A 64 7.19 -16.44 13.89
N VAL A 65 6.97 -16.77 15.15
CA VAL A 65 5.70 -17.35 15.60
C VAL A 65 4.53 -16.42 15.34
N ALA A 66 3.44 -16.98 14.86
CA ALA A 66 2.24 -16.24 14.52
C ALA A 66 1.41 -15.91 15.77
N PHE A 67 0.72 -14.78 15.76
CA PHE A 67 -0.08 -14.27 16.86
C PHE A 67 -1.57 -14.53 16.62
N LEU A 68 -2.24 -15.13 17.63
CA LEU A 68 -3.69 -15.38 17.62
C LEU A 68 -4.29 -14.82 18.92
N HIS A 69 -5.14 -13.80 18.78
CA HIS A 69 -5.84 -13.22 19.92
C HIS A 69 -7.14 -13.99 20.23
N PHE A 70 -7.61 -13.97 21.48
CA PHE A 70 -8.84 -14.64 21.90
C PHE A 70 -10.05 -14.25 21.06
N LEU A 71 -10.23 -12.97 20.76
CA LEU A 71 -11.34 -12.50 19.93
C LEU A 71 -11.25 -12.96 18.46
N ASP A 72 -10.07 -13.34 17.99
CA ASP A 72 -9.85 -13.87 16.64
C ASP A 72 -10.14 -15.40 16.56
N LEU A 73 -10.54 -16.05 17.66
CA LEU A 73 -11.03 -17.45 17.64
C LEU A 73 -12.40 -17.56 16.97
N GLY A 74 -13.22 -16.51 17.06
CA GLY A 74 -14.57 -16.48 16.54
C GLY A 74 -15.62 -17.15 17.43
N SER A 75 -16.90 -16.79 17.22
CA SER A 75 -18.01 -17.28 18.03
C SER A 75 -18.19 -18.80 17.95
N GLN A 76 -17.92 -19.41 16.80
CA GLN A 76 -18.13 -20.83 16.52
C GLN A 76 -16.89 -21.70 16.76
N PHE A 77 -15.91 -21.20 17.51
CA PHE A 77 -14.64 -21.89 17.74
C PHE A 77 -14.78 -23.33 18.25
N TYR A 78 -15.70 -23.60 19.19
CA TYR A 78 -15.90 -24.94 19.73
C TYR A 78 -16.50 -25.93 18.71
N SER A 79 -17.42 -25.45 17.85
CA SER A 79 -17.96 -26.24 16.75
C SER A 79 -16.86 -26.68 15.79
N TYR A 80 -16.01 -25.75 15.49
CA TYR A 80 -14.87 -25.87 14.62
C TYR A 80 -13.78 -26.78 15.19
N GLU A 81 -13.40 -26.62 16.44
CA GLU A 81 -12.43 -27.48 17.14
C GLU A 81 -12.88 -28.94 17.16
N LYS A 82 -14.15 -29.20 17.49
CA LYS A 82 -14.74 -30.54 17.50
C LYS A 82 -14.70 -31.19 16.10
N TYR A 83 -15.06 -30.40 15.08
CA TYR A 83 -15.01 -30.86 13.69
C TYR A 83 -13.58 -31.20 13.25
N LEU A 84 -12.60 -30.33 13.56
CA LEU A 84 -11.21 -30.56 13.26
C LEU A 84 -10.69 -31.86 13.89
N LYS A 85 -11.03 -32.12 15.16
CA LYS A 85 -10.69 -33.38 15.86
C LYS A 85 -11.26 -34.60 15.14
N GLN A 86 -12.51 -34.53 14.65
CA GLN A 86 -13.13 -35.62 13.89
C GLN A 86 -12.43 -35.85 12.55
N VAL A 87 -12.13 -34.78 11.80
CA VAL A 87 -11.43 -34.84 10.50
C VAL A 87 -10.04 -35.44 10.65
N VAL A 88 -9.31 -35.10 11.72
CA VAL A 88 -7.95 -35.61 11.96
C VAL A 88 -7.96 -37.05 12.46
N SER A 89 -8.97 -37.47 13.25
CA SER A 89 -9.08 -38.82 13.81
C SER A 89 -9.52 -39.85 12.79
N ASP A 90 -10.45 -39.52 11.89
CA ASP A 90 -10.93 -40.43 10.84
C ASP A 90 -10.39 -40.04 9.45
N ARG A 91 -9.28 -40.65 9.09
CA ARG A 91 -8.60 -40.39 7.82
C ARG A 91 -9.23 -41.10 6.61
N LYS A 92 -10.19 -41.96 6.80
CA LYS A 92 -10.78 -42.76 5.73
C LYS A 92 -12.05 -42.17 5.16
N LYS A 93 -12.78 -41.34 5.92
CA LYS A 93 -14.09 -40.79 5.51
C LYS A 93 -14.13 -39.28 5.70
N LEU A 94 -14.42 -38.58 4.62
CA LEU A 94 -14.71 -37.14 4.68
C LEU A 94 -16.03 -36.92 5.45
N TYR A 95 -15.98 -36.13 6.50
CA TYR A 95 -17.15 -35.78 7.28
C TYR A 95 -17.74 -34.47 6.74
N PRO A 96 -18.97 -34.49 6.15
CA PRO A 96 -19.57 -33.27 5.62
C PRO A 96 -19.91 -32.30 6.76
N ILE A 97 -19.55 -31.01 6.61
CA ILE A 97 -19.82 -29.96 7.59
C ILE A 97 -21.33 -29.83 7.88
N GLN A 98 -22.18 -30.12 6.89
CA GLN A 98 -23.66 -30.09 7.04
C GLN A 98 -24.16 -31.05 8.12
N LYS A 99 -23.40 -32.09 8.47
CA LYS A 99 -23.68 -33.07 9.53
C LYS A 99 -22.99 -32.72 10.85
N ALA A 100 -22.18 -31.65 10.89
CA ALA A 100 -21.52 -31.22 12.11
C ALA A 100 -22.54 -30.67 13.12
N HIS A 101 -22.40 -31.04 14.37
CA HIS A 101 -23.19 -30.49 15.47
C HIS A 101 -22.59 -29.16 15.91
N ILE A 102 -23.36 -28.10 15.76
CA ILE A 102 -22.99 -26.77 16.25
C ILE A 102 -22.96 -26.79 17.78
N GLN A 103 -21.83 -26.33 18.32
CA GLN A 103 -21.61 -26.18 19.78
C GLN A 103 -22.04 -24.79 20.23
N PRO A 104 -22.24 -24.57 21.56
CA PRO A 104 -22.50 -23.25 22.10
C PRO A 104 -21.40 -22.24 21.69
N GLU A 105 -21.81 -21.02 21.45
CA GLU A 105 -20.91 -19.94 21.03
C GLU A 105 -19.87 -19.61 22.10
N LEU A 106 -18.67 -19.27 21.65
CA LEU A 106 -17.61 -18.75 22.49
C LEU A 106 -17.98 -17.34 22.98
N LYS A 107 -18.10 -17.15 24.29
CA LYS A 107 -18.42 -15.83 24.87
C LYS A 107 -17.21 -14.90 24.74
N LYS A 108 -17.47 -13.63 24.36
CA LYS A 108 -16.43 -12.61 24.13
C LYS A 108 -15.62 -12.21 25.37
N ASP A 109 -16.16 -12.44 26.55
CA ASP A 109 -15.56 -12.17 27.87
C ASP A 109 -14.70 -13.35 28.40
N GLY A 110 -14.47 -14.36 27.57
CA GLY A 110 -13.66 -15.52 27.91
C GLY A 110 -12.15 -15.27 27.92
N SER A 111 -11.42 -16.33 28.30
CA SER A 111 -9.96 -16.33 28.35
C SER A 111 -9.35 -17.35 27.39
N ILE A 112 -8.24 -16.99 26.76
CA ILE A 112 -7.47 -17.88 25.87
C ILE A 112 -7.02 -19.16 26.58
N ALA A 113 -6.70 -19.08 27.87
CA ALA A 113 -6.24 -20.21 28.68
C ALA A 113 -7.36 -21.26 28.90
N ASN A 114 -8.62 -20.86 28.84
CA ASN A 114 -9.76 -21.76 28.94
C ASN A 114 -10.15 -22.36 27.58
N ALA A 115 -9.85 -21.66 26.49
CA ALA A 115 -10.23 -22.07 25.14
C ALA A 115 -9.19 -22.97 24.46
N LEU A 116 -7.91 -22.78 24.73
CA LEU A 116 -6.82 -23.47 24.06
C LEU A 116 -5.81 -24.07 25.03
N LYS A 117 -5.11 -25.12 24.56
CA LYS A 117 -4.01 -25.77 25.26
C LYS A 117 -2.73 -25.73 24.42
N VAL A 118 -1.58 -25.70 25.08
CA VAL A 118 -0.28 -25.83 24.39
C VAL A 118 -0.21 -27.18 23.70
N GLY A 119 0.29 -27.22 22.47
CA GLY A 119 0.33 -28.41 21.62
C GLY A 119 -0.97 -28.76 20.91
N GLN A 120 -2.07 -28.05 21.17
CA GLN A 120 -3.35 -28.25 20.50
C GLN A 120 -3.25 -27.88 19.02
N GLU A 121 -3.83 -28.72 18.15
CA GLU A 121 -3.96 -28.43 16.73
C GLU A 121 -5.11 -27.45 16.49
N VAL A 122 -4.83 -26.45 15.65
CA VAL A 122 -5.79 -25.43 15.22
C VAL A 122 -5.66 -25.24 13.72
N LEU A 123 -6.77 -24.97 13.06
CA LEU A 123 -6.79 -24.53 11.66
C LEU A 123 -6.94 -23.01 11.69
N VAL A 124 -6.02 -22.30 11.11
CA VAL A 124 -5.92 -20.84 11.22
C VAL A 124 -5.73 -20.21 9.86
N GLN A 125 -6.30 -19.03 9.68
CA GLN A 125 -6.15 -18.21 8.49
C GLN A 125 -5.32 -16.97 8.80
N ILE A 126 -4.44 -16.59 7.89
CA ILE A 126 -3.66 -15.37 8.02
C ILE A 126 -4.54 -14.16 7.71
N VAL A 127 -4.60 -13.21 8.64
CA VAL A 127 -5.35 -11.94 8.52
C VAL A 127 -4.41 -10.78 8.21
N LYS A 128 -3.17 -10.85 8.73
CA LYS A 128 -2.12 -9.87 8.44
C LYS A 128 -0.79 -10.61 8.24
N GLU A 129 -0.09 -10.21 7.21
CA GLU A 129 1.25 -10.71 6.91
C GLU A 129 2.27 -10.31 7.97
N PRO A 130 3.39 -11.04 8.08
CA PRO A 130 4.48 -10.65 8.98
C PRO A 130 5.05 -9.29 8.56
N ILE A 131 5.30 -8.40 9.52
CA ILE A 131 5.85 -7.06 9.28
C ILE A 131 7.05 -6.84 10.21
N ASN A 132 8.21 -6.54 9.65
CA ASN A 132 9.46 -6.27 10.38
C ASN A 132 9.77 -7.35 11.43
N THR A 133 9.59 -7.01 12.71
CA THR A 133 9.88 -7.88 13.87
C THR A 133 8.68 -8.72 14.33
N LYS A 134 7.48 -8.53 13.75
CA LYS A 134 6.25 -9.19 14.18
C LYS A 134 5.88 -10.32 13.23
N GLY A 135 5.53 -11.49 13.81
CA GLY A 135 4.97 -12.61 13.06
C GLY A 135 3.56 -12.32 12.51
N PRO A 136 3.01 -13.19 11.64
CA PRO A 136 1.69 -13.01 11.07
C PRO A 136 0.60 -13.03 12.14
N ARG A 137 -0.51 -12.28 11.90
CA ARG A 137 -1.71 -12.36 12.73
C ARG A 137 -2.69 -13.36 12.15
N LEU A 138 -3.27 -14.15 13.00
CA LEU A 138 -4.15 -15.26 12.65
C LEU A 138 -5.59 -15.02 13.12
N THR A 139 -6.52 -15.77 12.50
CA THR A 139 -7.88 -15.97 12.95
C THR A 139 -8.29 -17.44 12.78
N CYS A 140 -9.23 -17.91 13.61
CA CYS A 140 -9.92 -19.19 13.41
C CYS A 140 -11.29 -18.99 12.70
N GLU A 141 -11.74 -17.76 12.48
CA GLU A 141 -12.89 -17.47 11.62
C GLU A 141 -12.46 -17.55 10.16
N LEU A 142 -12.56 -18.76 9.60
CA LEU A 142 -12.17 -18.99 8.21
C LEU A 142 -13.15 -18.36 7.25
N SER A 143 -12.62 -17.81 6.16
CA SER A 143 -13.42 -17.25 5.09
C SER A 143 -12.81 -17.54 3.72
N PHE A 144 -13.65 -17.84 2.75
CA PHE A 144 -13.25 -18.05 1.35
C PHE A 144 -13.85 -16.93 0.51
N ALA A 145 -12.99 -16.04 0.05
CA ALA A 145 -13.43 -14.87 -0.69
C ALA A 145 -13.60 -15.20 -2.17
N GLY A 146 -14.82 -14.97 -2.69
CA GLY A 146 -15.14 -14.94 -4.12
C GLY A 146 -15.31 -13.50 -4.62
N ARG A 147 -15.74 -13.37 -5.86
CA ARG A 147 -16.03 -12.07 -6.48
C ARG A 147 -17.33 -11.47 -5.95
N TYR A 148 -18.40 -12.26 -5.91
CA TYR A 148 -19.74 -11.87 -5.50
C TYR A 148 -20.06 -12.24 -4.06
N LEU A 149 -19.48 -13.34 -3.58
CA LEU A 149 -19.78 -13.97 -2.31
C LEU A 149 -18.52 -14.17 -1.45
N VAL A 150 -18.71 -14.19 -0.14
CA VAL A 150 -17.70 -14.71 0.80
C VAL A 150 -18.37 -15.84 1.58
N LEU A 151 -17.75 -17.02 1.55
CA LEU A 151 -18.23 -18.22 2.25
C LEU A 151 -17.59 -18.32 3.63
N ILE A 152 -18.40 -18.53 4.66
CA ILE A 152 -17.95 -18.65 6.06
C ILE A 152 -18.41 -20.00 6.59
N PRO A 153 -17.52 -20.96 6.84
CA PRO A 153 -17.88 -22.23 7.46
C PRO A 153 -18.34 -22.07 8.91
N PHE A 154 -19.24 -22.93 9.36
CA PHE A 154 -19.85 -22.96 10.72
C PHE A 154 -20.73 -21.76 11.07
N ASP A 155 -21.05 -20.92 10.12
CA ASP A 155 -22.06 -19.89 10.24
C ASP A 155 -23.34 -20.33 9.49
N ASP A 156 -24.46 -19.72 9.78
CA ASP A 156 -25.71 -19.96 9.06
C ASP A 156 -26.37 -18.66 8.59
N SER A 157 -25.72 -17.54 8.87
CA SER A 157 -26.19 -16.20 8.53
C SER A 157 -26.02 -15.88 7.04
N VAL A 158 -26.91 -15.04 6.51
CA VAL A 158 -26.75 -14.40 5.19
C VAL A 158 -26.74 -12.90 5.40
N SER A 159 -25.60 -12.29 5.10
CA SER A 159 -25.40 -10.85 5.18
C SER A 159 -25.25 -10.26 3.77
N VAL A 160 -25.84 -9.09 3.54
CA VAL A 160 -25.73 -8.38 2.25
C VAL A 160 -25.05 -7.04 2.50
N SER A 161 -24.09 -6.69 1.65
CA SER A 161 -23.33 -5.43 1.74
C SER A 161 -24.27 -4.22 1.93
N THR A 162 -23.97 -3.41 2.92
CA THR A 162 -24.70 -2.16 3.20
C THR A 162 -24.54 -1.10 2.11
N LYS A 163 -23.55 -1.29 1.20
CA LYS A 163 -23.34 -0.40 0.05
C LYS A 163 -24.38 -0.59 -1.05
N ILE A 164 -25.11 -1.71 -1.08
CA ILE A 164 -26.27 -1.91 -1.96
C ILE A 164 -27.43 -1.10 -1.35
N LYS A 165 -27.76 0.03 -1.98
CA LYS A 165 -28.72 1.00 -1.43
C LYS A 165 -30.18 0.56 -1.56
N ARG A 166 -30.52 -0.18 -2.65
CA ARG A 166 -31.90 -0.60 -2.93
C ARG A 166 -32.33 -1.72 -1.97
N SER A 167 -33.31 -1.45 -1.13
CA SER A 167 -33.84 -2.43 -0.16
C SER A 167 -34.41 -3.69 -0.84
N GLU A 168 -35.10 -3.52 -1.97
CA GLU A 168 -35.67 -4.61 -2.76
C GLU A 168 -34.57 -5.58 -3.25
N GLU A 169 -33.48 -5.01 -3.79
CA GLU A 169 -32.36 -5.81 -4.27
C GLU A 169 -31.63 -6.53 -3.14
N ARG A 170 -31.47 -5.88 -1.99
CA ARG A 170 -30.91 -6.53 -0.81
C ARG A 170 -31.77 -7.71 -0.35
N SER A 171 -33.08 -7.54 -0.34
CA SER A 171 -34.04 -8.60 0.03
C SER A 171 -34.00 -9.73 -0.99
N ARG A 172 -33.99 -9.44 -2.29
CA ARG A 172 -33.86 -10.41 -3.38
C ARG A 172 -32.59 -11.25 -3.23
N LEU A 173 -31.43 -10.61 -3.09
CA LEU A 173 -30.15 -11.29 -2.94
C LEU A 173 -30.10 -12.14 -1.66
N LYS A 174 -30.63 -11.64 -0.56
CA LYS A 174 -30.70 -12.37 0.71
C LYS A 174 -31.55 -13.64 0.57
N GLN A 175 -32.76 -13.54 0.03
CA GLN A 175 -33.66 -14.67 -0.17
C GLN A 175 -33.05 -15.71 -1.13
N LEU A 176 -32.46 -15.24 -2.24
CA LEU A 176 -31.80 -16.09 -3.21
C LEU A 176 -30.69 -16.93 -2.56
N ILE A 177 -29.76 -16.28 -1.87
CA ILE A 177 -28.65 -16.99 -1.22
C ILE A 177 -29.15 -17.92 -0.12
N GLN A 178 -30.16 -17.50 0.63
CA GLN A 178 -30.78 -18.36 1.66
C GLN A 178 -31.37 -19.66 1.07
N SER A 179 -31.87 -19.62 -0.17
CA SER A 179 -32.46 -20.78 -0.83
C SER A 179 -31.43 -21.76 -1.40
N ILE A 180 -30.21 -21.29 -1.73
CA ILE A 180 -29.19 -22.12 -2.41
C ILE A 180 -28.03 -22.51 -1.48
N LYS A 181 -27.80 -21.79 -0.36
CA LYS A 181 -26.69 -22.09 0.54
C LYS A 181 -26.91 -23.41 1.29
N PRO A 182 -25.88 -24.24 1.47
CA PRO A 182 -25.98 -25.40 2.33
C PRO A 182 -26.04 -25.02 3.80
N LYS A 183 -26.54 -25.94 4.63
CA LYS A 183 -26.54 -25.80 6.09
C LYS A 183 -25.13 -25.70 6.65
N ASN A 184 -24.96 -24.93 7.74
CA ASN A 184 -23.69 -24.68 8.44
C ASN A 184 -22.65 -23.91 7.58
N PHE A 185 -23.13 -23.13 6.60
CA PHE A 185 -22.34 -22.14 5.90
C PHE A 185 -23.03 -20.77 5.95
N GLY A 186 -22.31 -19.77 6.39
CA GLY A 186 -22.69 -18.37 6.25
C GLY A 186 -22.21 -17.81 4.90
N VAL A 187 -22.93 -16.82 4.40
CA VAL A 187 -22.56 -16.14 3.16
C VAL A 187 -22.70 -14.64 3.28
N ILE A 188 -21.63 -13.91 2.93
CA ILE A 188 -21.67 -12.46 2.79
C ILE A 188 -21.77 -12.14 1.30
N VAL A 189 -22.82 -11.41 0.92
CA VAL A 189 -23.02 -10.93 -0.46
C VAL A 189 -22.30 -9.59 -0.63
N ARG A 190 -21.35 -9.54 -1.56
CA ARG A 190 -20.55 -8.33 -1.85
C ARG A 190 -21.34 -7.36 -2.74
N THR A 191 -20.91 -6.10 -2.79
CA THR A 191 -21.56 -5.04 -3.58
C THR A 191 -21.61 -5.37 -5.07
N VAL A 192 -20.60 -6.06 -5.58
CA VAL A 192 -20.47 -6.46 -7.01
C VAL A 192 -21.55 -7.46 -7.43
N ALA A 193 -22.24 -8.09 -6.48
CA ALA A 193 -23.36 -9.00 -6.74
C ALA A 193 -24.68 -8.29 -7.12
N GLU A 194 -24.74 -6.95 -7.00
CA GLU A 194 -25.94 -6.17 -7.38
C GLU A 194 -26.30 -6.42 -8.84
N GLY A 195 -27.56 -6.75 -9.11
CA GLY A 195 -28.08 -7.05 -10.45
C GLY A 195 -27.67 -8.41 -11.04
N LYS A 196 -26.90 -9.25 -10.31
CA LYS A 196 -26.46 -10.54 -10.82
C LYS A 196 -27.58 -11.59 -10.82
N ARG A 197 -27.49 -12.52 -11.78
CA ARG A 197 -28.44 -13.61 -11.95
C ARG A 197 -28.18 -14.72 -10.91
N ALA A 198 -29.23 -15.48 -10.60
CA ALA A 198 -29.13 -16.62 -9.69
C ALA A 198 -28.08 -17.65 -10.11
N ALA A 199 -27.99 -17.94 -11.40
CA ALA A 199 -27.04 -18.92 -11.93
C ALA A 199 -25.56 -18.51 -11.72
N GLU A 200 -25.23 -17.21 -11.79
CA GLU A 200 -23.88 -16.70 -11.55
C GLU A 200 -23.48 -16.85 -10.07
N LEU A 201 -24.42 -16.55 -9.18
CA LEU A 201 -24.19 -16.66 -7.73
C LEU A 201 -24.11 -18.11 -7.26
N ASP A 202 -24.94 -19.01 -7.83
CA ASP A 202 -24.90 -20.44 -7.54
C ASP A 202 -23.61 -21.09 -8.05
N ALA A 203 -23.17 -20.71 -9.26
CA ALA A 203 -21.89 -21.19 -9.81
C ALA A 203 -20.70 -20.80 -8.91
N GLU A 204 -20.64 -19.55 -8.44
CA GLU A 204 -19.56 -19.13 -7.53
C GLU A 204 -19.66 -19.82 -6.17
N LEU A 205 -20.87 -19.96 -5.62
CA LEU A 205 -21.06 -20.68 -4.36
C LEU A 205 -20.53 -22.11 -4.42
N LYS A 206 -20.78 -22.84 -5.52
CA LYS A 206 -20.25 -24.19 -5.75
C LYS A 206 -18.71 -24.21 -5.79
N VAL A 207 -18.09 -23.22 -6.43
CA VAL A 207 -16.62 -23.08 -6.43
C VAL A 207 -16.07 -22.88 -5.02
N LEU A 208 -16.70 -22.01 -4.23
CA LEU A 208 -16.27 -21.75 -2.85
C LEU A 208 -16.46 -22.97 -1.94
N LEU A 209 -17.56 -23.71 -2.10
CA LEU A 209 -17.78 -24.97 -1.39
C LEU A 209 -16.72 -26.00 -1.74
N LYS A 210 -16.35 -26.13 -3.01
CA LYS A 210 -15.26 -27.01 -3.43
C LYS A 210 -13.93 -26.62 -2.82
N ARG A 211 -13.60 -25.32 -2.74
CA ARG A 211 -12.39 -24.83 -2.06
C ARG A 211 -12.34 -25.28 -0.59
N TRP A 212 -13.47 -25.19 0.11
CA TRP A 212 -13.58 -25.73 1.47
C TRP A 212 -13.33 -27.24 1.54
N GLU A 213 -13.97 -28.03 0.69
CA GLU A 213 -13.82 -29.50 0.63
C GLU A 213 -12.38 -29.91 0.34
N ASP A 214 -11.73 -29.24 -0.61
CA ASP A 214 -10.33 -29.47 -0.97
C ASP A 214 -9.40 -29.13 0.22
N THR A 215 -9.69 -28.04 0.94
CA THR A 215 -8.94 -27.62 2.15
C THR A 215 -9.03 -28.69 3.23
N ILE A 216 -10.24 -29.16 3.56
CA ILE A 216 -10.47 -30.19 4.57
C ILE A 216 -9.84 -31.53 4.17
N THR A 217 -9.89 -31.87 2.88
CA THR A 217 -9.24 -33.06 2.34
C THR A 217 -7.73 -33.01 2.54
N LYS A 218 -7.10 -31.86 2.33
CA LYS A 218 -5.67 -31.65 2.61
C LYS A 218 -5.36 -31.76 4.10
N VAL A 219 -6.18 -31.17 4.98
CA VAL A 219 -6.06 -31.27 6.45
C VAL A 219 -6.07 -32.74 6.88
N GLN A 220 -7.02 -33.52 6.34
CA GLN A 220 -7.21 -34.93 6.66
C GLN A 220 -6.03 -35.83 6.23
N LYS A 221 -5.49 -35.58 5.03
CA LYS A 221 -4.40 -36.39 4.44
C LYS A 221 -3.04 -36.06 5.06
N THR A 222 -2.86 -34.89 5.65
CA THR A 222 -1.55 -34.44 6.13
C THR A 222 -1.32 -34.82 7.59
N THR A 223 -0.12 -35.36 7.89
CA THR A 223 0.35 -35.69 9.25
C THR A 223 1.26 -34.61 9.82
N ASP A 224 2.02 -33.99 8.97
CA ASP A 224 3.01 -32.99 9.38
C ASP A 224 2.34 -31.66 9.76
N ARG A 225 2.84 -31.07 10.83
CA ARG A 225 2.37 -29.77 11.35
C ARG A 225 3.59 -28.88 11.62
N PRO A 226 3.59 -27.62 11.20
CA PRO A 226 2.51 -26.91 10.48
C PRO A 226 2.45 -27.27 8.99
N LYS A 227 1.25 -27.12 8.36
CA LYS A 227 1.07 -27.36 6.93
C LYS A 227 0.08 -26.36 6.30
N LEU A 228 0.45 -25.82 5.15
CA LEU A 228 -0.44 -25.04 4.29
C LEU A 228 -1.51 -25.95 3.68
N CYS A 229 -2.77 -25.70 3.99
CA CYS A 229 -3.93 -26.47 3.53
C CYS A 229 -4.70 -25.76 2.41
N PHE A 230 -4.76 -24.43 2.47
CA PHE A 230 -5.34 -23.60 1.43
C PHE A 230 -4.39 -22.44 1.14
N GLU A 231 -4.10 -22.26 -0.12
CA GLU A 231 -3.36 -21.10 -0.63
C GLU A 231 -4.36 -20.19 -1.33
N GLU A 232 -4.46 -18.95 -0.85
CA GLU A 232 -5.29 -17.94 -1.52
C GLU A 232 -4.70 -17.68 -2.90
N GLU A 233 -5.54 -17.27 -3.83
CA GLU A 233 -5.13 -16.86 -5.17
C GLU A 233 -3.99 -15.84 -5.09
N SER A 234 -3.12 -15.85 -6.10
CA SER A 234 -2.02 -14.88 -6.14
C SER A 234 -2.55 -13.45 -5.97
N ARG A 235 -1.72 -12.59 -5.40
CA ARG A 235 -2.07 -11.20 -5.16
C ARG A 235 -2.58 -10.51 -6.42
N ALA A 236 -2.03 -10.86 -7.59
CA ALA A 236 -2.47 -10.36 -8.88
C ALA A 236 -3.91 -10.77 -9.21
N VAL A 237 -4.26 -12.04 -8.97
CA VAL A 237 -5.63 -12.55 -9.18
C VAL A 237 -6.59 -11.97 -8.15
N ALA A 238 -6.19 -11.87 -6.89
CA ALA A 238 -7.00 -11.25 -5.84
C ALA A 238 -7.30 -9.78 -6.14
N LEU A 239 -6.31 -9.03 -6.62
CA LEU A 239 -6.49 -7.65 -7.06
C LEU A 239 -7.40 -7.56 -8.30
N LEU A 240 -7.20 -8.44 -9.28
CA LEU A 240 -8.09 -8.51 -10.42
C LEU A 240 -9.52 -8.85 -10.03
N ARG A 241 -9.73 -9.80 -9.11
CA ARG A 241 -11.05 -10.14 -8.56
C ARG A 241 -11.78 -8.89 -8.03
N ASP A 242 -11.04 -8.01 -7.36
CA ASP A 242 -11.59 -6.78 -6.78
C ASP A 242 -11.67 -5.63 -7.79
N LEU A 243 -10.75 -5.57 -8.75
CA LEU A 243 -10.65 -4.52 -9.76
C LEU A 243 -11.39 -4.84 -11.06
N PHE A 244 -11.55 -6.13 -11.40
CA PHE A 244 -12.07 -6.54 -12.71
C PHE A 244 -13.42 -5.89 -13.02
N ASN A 245 -13.44 -5.19 -14.15
CA ASN A 245 -14.65 -4.64 -14.75
C ASN A 245 -14.82 -5.26 -16.13
N PRO A 246 -16.02 -5.73 -16.52
CA PRO A 246 -16.28 -6.23 -17.86
C PRO A 246 -15.94 -5.26 -19.00
N THR A 247 -15.77 -3.97 -18.68
CA THR A 247 -15.38 -2.93 -19.65
C THR A 247 -13.89 -2.93 -19.99
N TYR A 248 -13.06 -3.79 -19.38
CA TYR A 248 -11.63 -3.83 -19.71
C TYR A 248 -11.42 -4.41 -21.11
N ASP A 249 -10.52 -3.74 -21.87
CA ASP A 249 -10.19 -4.09 -23.25
C ASP A 249 -8.94 -4.98 -23.34
N ALA A 250 -8.00 -4.82 -22.40
CA ALA A 250 -6.78 -5.62 -22.37
C ALA A 250 -6.21 -5.75 -20.94
N ILE A 251 -5.58 -6.90 -20.67
CA ILE A 251 -4.77 -7.17 -19.48
C ILE A 251 -3.41 -7.67 -19.96
N ASN A 252 -2.36 -6.88 -19.78
CA ASN A 252 -1.01 -7.20 -20.22
C ASN A 252 -0.15 -7.61 -19.03
N VAL A 253 0.53 -8.75 -19.10
CA VAL A 253 1.32 -9.34 -18.02
C VAL A 253 2.68 -9.78 -18.56
N ASN A 254 3.76 -9.55 -17.84
CA ASN A 254 5.12 -9.95 -18.22
C ASN A 254 5.59 -11.29 -17.62
N ASP A 255 4.76 -11.97 -16.84
CA ASP A 255 5.05 -13.25 -16.19
C ASP A 255 4.11 -14.34 -16.71
N ALA A 256 4.66 -15.49 -17.13
CA ALA A 256 3.88 -16.58 -17.72
C ALA A 256 2.99 -17.29 -16.69
N GLN A 257 3.45 -17.44 -15.45
CA GLN A 257 2.66 -18.10 -14.40
C GLN A 257 1.43 -17.26 -14.04
N ILE A 258 1.62 -15.97 -13.80
CA ILE A 258 0.53 -15.04 -13.49
C ILE A 258 -0.42 -14.89 -14.69
N PHE A 259 0.10 -14.93 -15.91
CA PHE A 259 -0.74 -14.94 -17.12
C PHE A 259 -1.70 -16.15 -17.13
N ASP A 260 -1.18 -17.37 -16.87
CA ASP A 260 -2.01 -18.58 -16.84
C ASP A 260 -3.02 -18.55 -15.69
N GLU A 261 -2.62 -18.07 -14.51
CA GLU A 261 -3.52 -17.91 -13.36
C GLU A 261 -4.68 -16.95 -13.68
N ILE A 262 -4.38 -15.79 -14.27
CA ILE A 262 -5.40 -14.80 -14.66
C ILE A 262 -6.33 -15.37 -15.74
N LYS A 263 -5.77 -16.04 -16.73
CA LYS A 263 -6.53 -16.65 -17.82
C LYS A 263 -7.50 -17.72 -17.31
N ASN A 264 -7.04 -18.59 -16.42
CA ASN A 264 -7.86 -19.61 -15.76
C ASN A 264 -8.95 -18.97 -14.88
N TYR A 265 -8.61 -17.91 -14.16
CA TYR A 265 -9.59 -17.18 -13.36
C TYR A 265 -10.69 -16.56 -14.22
N LEU A 266 -10.33 -15.90 -15.34
CA LEU A 266 -11.30 -15.31 -16.26
C LEU A 266 -12.14 -16.38 -16.97
N GLU A 267 -11.60 -17.55 -17.25
CA GLU A 267 -12.37 -18.67 -17.82
C GLU A 267 -13.54 -19.08 -16.92
N ILE A 268 -13.38 -18.94 -15.60
CA ILE A 268 -14.45 -19.27 -14.64
C ILE A 268 -15.47 -18.12 -14.51
N ILE A 269 -15.01 -16.85 -14.46
CA ILE A 269 -15.89 -15.71 -14.11
C ILE A 269 -16.44 -14.94 -15.30
N ALA A 270 -15.76 -14.96 -16.44
CA ALA A 270 -16.10 -14.23 -17.66
C ALA A 270 -15.45 -14.91 -18.88
N PRO A 271 -15.93 -16.09 -19.30
CA PRO A 271 -15.31 -16.88 -20.37
C PRO A 271 -15.14 -16.09 -21.67
N GLU A 272 -16.07 -15.18 -21.95
CA GLU A 272 -16.07 -14.30 -23.13
C GLU A 272 -14.93 -13.27 -23.12
N LYS A 273 -14.30 -13.04 -21.94
CA LYS A 273 -13.21 -12.08 -21.76
C LYS A 273 -11.82 -12.73 -21.63
N LYS A 274 -11.73 -14.04 -21.77
CA LYS A 274 -10.46 -14.77 -21.65
C LYS A 274 -9.37 -14.25 -22.60
N GLU A 275 -9.75 -13.84 -23.80
CA GLU A 275 -8.82 -13.40 -24.84
C GLU A 275 -8.25 -11.98 -24.64
N ILE A 276 -8.78 -11.21 -23.69
CA ILE A 276 -8.21 -9.89 -23.38
C ILE A 276 -6.87 -9.98 -22.62
N VAL A 277 -6.54 -11.17 -22.05
CA VAL A 277 -5.27 -11.39 -21.35
C VAL A 277 -4.16 -11.64 -22.38
N LYS A 278 -3.09 -10.88 -22.29
CA LYS A 278 -1.96 -10.93 -23.20
C LYS A 278 -0.64 -11.08 -22.45
N LEU A 279 0.16 -12.07 -22.86
CA LEU A 279 1.51 -12.22 -22.32
C LEU A 279 2.45 -11.25 -23.05
N TYR A 280 3.05 -10.34 -22.31
CA TYR A 280 4.04 -9.40 -22.82
C TYR A 280 5.42 -10.07 -22.90
N LYS A 281 6.00 -10.07 -24.11
CA LYS A 281 7.31 -10.67 -24.41
C LYS A 281 8.31 -9.65 -24.97
N GLY A 282 8.04 -8.35 -24.80
CA GLY A 282 8.92 -7.30 -25.29
C GLY A 282 10.25 -7.25 -24.52
N THR A 283 11.30 -6.67 -25.13
CA THR A 283 12.62 -6.44 -24.52
C THR A 283 12.64 -5.22 -23.62
N VAL A 284 11.74 -4.26 -23.86
CA VAL A 284 11.57 -3.05 -23.03
C VAL A 284 10.74 -3.42 -21.80
N PRO A 285 11.06 -2.91 -20.61
CA PRO A 285 10.20 -3.13 -19.43
C PRO A 285 8.74 -2.76 -19.72
N ILE A 286 7.80 -3.60 -19.26
CA ILE A 286 6.38 -3.45 -19.62
C ILE A 286 5.84 -2.05 -19.25
N PHE A 287 6.19 -1.51 -18.10
CA PHE A 287 5.75 -0.18 -17.67
C PHE A 287 6.32 0.96 -18.53
N ASP A 288 7.52 0.79 -19.08
CA ASP A 288 8.10 1.76 -20.01
C ASP A 288 7.41 1.71 -21.36
N ASN A 289 7.10 0.52 -21.85
CA ASN A 289 6.38 0.32 -23.12
C ASN A 289 4.98 0.96 -23.11
N PHE A 290 4.29 0.92 -21.97
CA PHE A 290 2.95 1.54 -21.81
C PHE A 290 3.01 2.95 -21.19
N ASN A 291 4.19 3.59 -21.14
CA ASN A 291 4.40 4.93 -20.55
C ASN A 291 3.95 5.06 -19.07
N VAL A 292 3.83 3.95 -18.35
CA VAL A 292 3.44 3.95 -16.93
C VAL A 292 4.53 4.59 -16.07
N THR A 293 5.80 4.22 -16.26
CA THR A 293 6.95 4.77 -15.51
C THR A 293 7.02 6.28 -15.60
N LYS A 294 6.82 6.84 -16.81
CA LYS A 294 6.82 8.30 -17.01
C LYS A 294 5.69 8.96 -16.26
N GLN A 295 4.48 8.39 -16.31
CA GLN A 295 3.31 8.91 -15.64
C GLN A 295 3.39 8.76 -14.11
N LEU A 296 4.04 7.70 -13.59
CA LEU A 296 4.34 7.57 -12.17
C LEU A 296 5.26 8.70 -11.70
N LYS A 297 6.37 8.95 -12.41
CA LYS A 297 7.31 10.03 -12.07
C LYS A 297 6.65 11.41 -12.05
N SER A 298 5.80 11.72 -13.04
CA SER A 298 5.11 13.01 -13.12
C SER A 298 3.87 13.10 -12.23
N GLY A 299 3.23 11.98 -11.92
CA GLY A 299 1.96 11.92 -11.19
C GLY A 299 2.09 11.91 -9.66
N PHE A 300 3.28 11.66 -9.08
CA PHE A 300 3.49 11.59 -7.63
C PHE A 300 4.27 12.76 -7.04
N GLY A 301 4.71 13.71 -7.86
CA GLY A 301 5.36 14.94 -7.39
C GLY A 301 4.42 15.84 -6.59
N LYS A 302 4.99 16.79 -5.84
CA LYS A 302 4.22 17.85 -5.15
C LYS A 302 3.41 18.69 -6.15
N THR A 303 3.99 18.97 -7.32
CA THR A 303 3.36 19.72 -8.41
C THR A 303 2.91 18.74 -9.49
N VAL A 304 1.66 18.82 -9.91
CA VAL A 304 1.06 18.00 -10.96
C VAL A 304 0.55 18.88 -12.08
N ASN A 305 1.18 18.79 -13.23
CA ASN A 305 0.76 19.55 -14.42
C ASN A 305 -0.42 18.86 -15.10
N TYR A 306 -1.38 19.67 -15.57
CA TYR A 306 -2.49 19.22 -16.38
C TYR A 306 -2.65 20.12 -17.64
N LYS A 307 -3.82 20.19 -18.23
CA LYS A 307 -4.03 20.86 -19.51
C LYS A 307 -3.51 22.30 -19.55
N HIS A 308 -2.89 22.68 -20.67
CA HIS A 308 -2.48 24.05 -21.03
C HIS A 308 -1.44 24.71 -20.10
N GLY A 309 -0.66 23.92 -19.35
CA GLY A 309 0.39 24.43 -18.47
C GLY A 309 -0.11 24.86 -17.08
N ALA A 310 -1.39 24.66 -16.79
CA ALA A 310 -1.94 24.76 -15.45
C ALA A 310 -1.46 23.57 -14.58
N TYR A 311 -1.40 23.76 -13.28
CA TYR A 311 -0.92 22.73 -12.36
C TYR A 311 -1.62 22.78 -11.00
N LEU A 312 -1.64 21.62 -10.35
CA LEU A 312 -2.05 21.45 -8.96
C LEU A 312 -0.81 21.38 -8.06
N ILE A 313 -0.87 21.99 -6.89
CA ILE A 313 0.06 21.74 -5.79
C ILE A 313 -0.69 20.90 -4.77
N ILE A 314 -0.18 19.71 -4.48
CA ILE A 314 -0.80 18.76 -3.56
C ILE A 314 0.11 18.59 -2.35
N GLU A 315 -0.38 18.99 -1.17
CA GLU A 315 0.32 18.85 0.09
C GLU A 315 -0.49 17.99 1.07
N THR A 316 0.24 17.19 1.84
CA THR A 316 -0.34 16.36 2.90
C THR A 316 0.13 16.90 4.24
N THR A 317 -0.80 17.33 5.06
CA THR A 317 -0.57 17.70 6.45
C THR A 317 -0.88 16.50 7.36
N GLU A 318 -0.69 16.63 8.65
CA GLU A 318 -1.03 15.58 9.62
C GLU A 318 -2.53 15.20 9.60
N ALA A 319 -3.42 16.16 9.38
CA ALA A 319 -4.86 15.99 9.50
C ALA A 319 -5.60 15.91 8.16
N MET A 320 -5.08 16.52 7.09
CA MET A 320 -5.81 16.68 5.83
C MET A 320 -4.86 16.81 4.63
N HIS A 321 -5.43 16.69 3.44
CA HIS A 321 -4.77 17.03 2.19
C HIS A 321 -5.24 18.41 1.73
N VAL A 322 -4.30 19.22 1.26
CA VAL A 322 -4.59 20.55 0.70
C VAL A 322 -4.15 20.55 -0.76
N VAL A 323 -5.00 21.07 -1.61
CA VAL A 323 -4.75 21.17 -3.06
C VAL A 323 -4.97 22.62 -3.50
N ASP A 324 -3.94 23.21 -4.07
CA ASP A 324 -3.98 24.57 -4.64
C ASP A 324 -3.97 24.48 -6.17
N VAL A 325 -4.83 25.25 -6.82
CA VAL A 325 -5.04 25.29 -8.28
C VAL A 325 -4.37 26.50 -8.89
N ASN A 326 -3.44 26.27 -9.81
CA ASN A 326 -2.70 27.32 -10.49
C ASN A 326 -2.93 27.31 -12.00
N SER A 327 -3.22 28.49 -12.59
CA SER A 327 -3.47 28.63 -14.03
C SER A 327 -2.21 28.55 -14.91
N GLY A 328 -1.02 28.69 -14.31
CA GLY A 328 0.23 28.76 -15.05
C GLY A 328 0.39 30.02 -15.90
N THR A 329 1.24 29.95 -16.93
CA THR A 329 1.62 31.11 -17.74
C THR A 329 0.70 31.37 -18.95
N ARG A 330 -0.21 30.47 -19.30
CA ARG A 330 -1.08 30.59 -20.49
C ARG A 330 -2.48 31.04 -20.14
N ILE A 331 -2.64 32.34 -20.01
CA ILE A 331 -3.96 32.99 -20.03
C ILE A 331 -4.29 33.30 -21.50
N LYS A 332 -5.34 32.69 -22.06
CA LYS A 332 -5.83 33.06 -23.39
C LYS A 332 -6.37 34.48 -23.32
N LYS A 333 -5.71 35.44 -24.01
CA LYS A 333 -6.10 36.84 -24.03
C LYS A 333 -7.48 37.10 -24.63
N GLU A 334 -8.00 36.18 -25.45
CA GLU A 334 -9.28 36.28 -26.15
C GLU A 334 -10.50 35.95 -25.28
N ASN A 335 -10.31 35.14 -24.24
CA ASN A 335 -11.38 34.76 -23.30
C ASN A 335 -11.31 35.69 -22.09
N GLY A 336 -12.46 36.20 -21.62
CA GLY A 336 -12.51 36.97 -20.38
C GLY A 336 -11.92 36.22 -19.18
N GLN A 337 -11.53 36.95 -18.14
CA GLN A 337 -10.90 36.38 -16.93
C GLN A 337 -11.74 35.26 -16.29
N GLU A 338 -13.05 35.40 -16.24
CA GLU A 338 -13.99 34.43 -15.67
C GLU A 338 -14.00 33.12 -16.48
N ALA A 339 -14.08 33.18 -17.80
CA ALA A 339 -14.06 32.02 -18.67
C ALA A 339 -12.73 31.23 -18.55
N ASN A 340 -11.60 31.94 -18.42
CA ASN A 340 -10.30 31.29 -18.19
C ASN A 340 -10.23 30.64 -16.81
N ALA A 341 -10.80 31.25 -15.77
CA ALA A 341 -10.88 30.66 -14.43
C ALA A 341 -11.71 29.36 -14.44
N LEU A 342 -12.90 29.42 -15.08
CA LEU A 342 -13.76 28.24 -15.21
C LEU A 342 -13.07 27.10 -15.98
N GLU A 343 -12.46 27.38 -17.16
CA GLU A 343 -11.75 26.35 -17.96
C GLU A 343 -10.62 25.70 -17.15
N THR A 344 -9.86 26.53 -16.43
CA THR A 344 -8.76 26.03 -15.55
C THR A 344 -9.31 25.17 -14.43
N ASN A 345 -10.34 25.63 -13.73
CA ASN A 345 -10.95 24.90 -12.61
C ASN A 345 -11.61 23.59 -13.05
N LEU A 346 -12.24 23.53 -14.22
CA LEU A 346 -12.79 22.30 -14.77
C LEU A 346 -11.68 21.27 -15.08
N GLY A 347 -10.57 21.74 -15.67
CA GLY A 347 -9.39 20.90 -15.87
C GLY A 347 -8.76 20.42 -14.56
N ALA A 348 -8.74 21.29 -13.55
CA ALA A 348 -8.29 20.94 -12.20
C ALA A 348 -9.18 19.85 -11.57
N ALA A 349 -10.50 19.96 -11.70
CA ALA A 349 -11.44 18.96 -11.19
C ALA A 349 -11.26 17.58 -11.86
N ASP A 350 -10.98 17.55 -13.18
CA ASP A 350 -10.70 16.32 -13.92
C ASP A 350 -9.42 15.65 -13.37
N GLU A 351 -8.34 16.42 -13.26
CA GLU A 351 -7.05 15.91 -12.77
C GLU A 351 -7.11 15.56 -11.28
N LEU A 352 -7.78 16.37 -10.47
CA LEU A 352 -7.93 16.08 -9.04
C LEU A 352 -8.63 14.74 -8.79
N ALA A 353 -9.74 14.46 -9.48
CA ALA A 353 -10.44 13.20 -9.37
C ALA A 353 -9.52 12.01 -9.75
N ARG A 354 -8.67 12.17 -10.76
CA ARG A 354 -7.64 11.20 -11.12
C ARG A 354 -6.60 11.03 -10.03
N GLN A 355 -6.08 12.13 -9.46
CA GLN A 355 -5.07 12.12 -8.40
C GLN A 355 -5.57 11.48 -7.11
N LEU A 356 -6.83 11.71 -6.73
CA LEU A 356 -7.45 11.07 -5.56
C LEU A 356 -7.45 9.53 -5.69
N ARG A 357 -7.72 9.01 -6.89
CA ARG A 357 -7.67 7.57 -7.20
C ARG A 357 -6.23 7.07 -7.28
N LEU A 358 -5.36 7.78 -8.02
CA LEU A 358 -3.97 7.37 -8.28
C LEU A 358 -3.15 7.27 -7.00
N ARG A 359 -3.27 8.27 -6.11
CA ARG A 359 -2.53 8.32 -4.83
C ARG A 359 -3.27 7.64 -3.68
N ASP A 360 -4.49 7.14 -3.92
CA ASP A 360 -5.40 6.62 -2.89
C ASP A 360 -5.57 7.57 -1.69
N MET A 361 -5.69 8.88 -2.00
CA MET A 361 -5.84 9.92 -0.99
C MET A 361 -7.18 9.77 -0.28
N GLY A 362 -7.15 9.66 1.05
CA GLY A 362 -8.36 9.49 1.87
C GLY A 362 -8.32 10.35 3.14
N GLY A 363 -9.47 10.64 3.69
CA GLY A 363 -9.66 11.56 4.80
C GLY A 363 -10.31 12.85 4.34
N ILE A 364 -9.86 13.97 4.88
CA ILE A 364 -10.34 15.32 4.52
C ILE A 364 -9.43 15.89 3.45
N ILE A 365 -10.02 16.38 2.37
CA ILE A 365 -9.32 17.04 1.26
C ILE A 365 -9.96 18.43 1.09
N ILE A 366 -9.14 19.46 1.12
CA ILE A 366 -9.53 20.85 0.88
C ILE A 366 -8.90 21.30 -0.43
N VAL A 367 -9.71 21.83 -1.31
CA VAL A 367 -9.27 22.30 -2.63
C VAL A 367 -9.53 23.78 -2.74
N ASP A 368 -8.48 24.53 -3.04
CA ASP A 368 -8.54 25.96 -3.31
C ASP A 368 -8.57 26.16 -4.83
N PHE A 369 -9.78 26.44 -5.35
CA PHE A 369 -10.00 26.71 -6.76
C PHE A 369 -9.80 28.20 -7.08
N ILE A 370 -9.43 28.50 -8.31
CA ILE A 370 -9.34 29.88 -8.77
C ILE A 370 -10.70 30.56 -8.59
N ASP A 371 -10.68 31.78 -8.04
CA ASP A 371 -11.89 32.57 -7.77
C ASP A 371 -12.77 32.74 -8.98
N MET A 372 -14.06 32.48 -8.80
CA MET A 372 -15.13 32.69 -9.79
C MET A 372 -16.23 33.55 -9.19
N LYS A 373 -16.65 34.58 -9.91
CA LYS A 373 -17.66 35.52 -9.47
C LYS A 373 -19.09 35.00 -9.67
N LEU A 374 -19.31 34.30 -10.80
CA LEU A 374 -20.64 33.81 -11.18
C LEU A 374 -21.03 32.57 -10.38
N PRO A 375 -22.20 32.56 -9.71
CA PRO A 375 -22.70 31.38 -9.01
C PRO A 375 -22.91 30.16 -9.93
N GLU A 376 -23.28 30.44 -11.20
CA GLU A 376 -23.49 29.40 -12.21
C GLU A 376 -22.20 28.63 -12.51
N ASP A 377 -21.06 29.30 -12.63
CA ASP A 377 -19.77 28.71 -12.87
C ASP A 377 -19.32 27.82 -11.67
N ARG A 378 -19.60 28.26 -10.45
CA ARG A 378 -19.36 27.48 -9.23
C ARG A 378 -20.20 26.19 -9.21
N GLN A 379 -21.45 26.28 -9.67
CA GLN A 379 -22.33 25.13 -9.77
C GLN A 379 -21.85 24.13 -10.83
N ILE A 380 -21.44 24.61 -12.00
CA ILE A 380 -20.87 23.80 -13.09
C ILE A 380 -19.62 23.06 -12.61
N LEU A 381 -18.74 23.74 -11.89
CA LEU A 381 -17.54 23.11 -11.30
C LEU A 381 -17.90 22.02 -10.29
N TYR A 382 -18.83 22.28 -9.39
CA TYR A 382 -19.31 21.30 -8.42
C TYR A 382 -19.89 20.05 -9.10
N GLU A 383 -20.76 20.23 -10.09
CA GLU A 383 -21.35 19.13 -10.85
C GLU A 383 -20.30 18.32 -11.61
N ARG A 384 -19.29 19.00 -12.20
CA ARG A 384 -18.16 18.35 -12.87
C ARG A 384 -17.38 17.46 -11.90
N MET A 385 -17.07 17.98 -10.71
CA MET A 385 -16.36 17.20 -9.69
C MET A 385 -17.18 15.99 -9.23
N CYS A 386 -18.47 16.16 -8.97
CA CYS A 386 -19.38 15.07 -8.61
C CYS A 386 -19.44 13.99 -9.70
N LYS A 387 -19.52 14.39 -10.97
CA LYS A 387 -19.53 13.49 -12.13
C LYS A 387 -18.23 12.69 -12.23
N ASN A 388 -17.08 13.33 -12.08
CA ASN A 388 -15.78 12.67 -12.15
C ASN A 388 -15.58 11.66 -11.02
N MET A 389 -16.05 11.97 -9.83
CA MET A 389 -15.95 11.11 -8.66
C MET A 389 -16.93 9.92 -8.67
N GLN A 390 -17.92 9.88 -9.56
CA GLN A 390 -18.81 8.71 -9.70
C GLN A 390 -18.05 7.42 -10.04
N LYS A 391 -16.89 7.53 -10.69
CA LYS A 391 -16.02 6.39 -11.03
C LYS A 391 -15.18 5.89 -9.85
N ASP A 392 -15.10 6.66 -8.76
CA ASP A 392 -14.34 6.27 -7.58
C ASP A 392 -15.09 5.22 -6.77
N ARG A 393 -14.43 4.12 -6.46
CA ARG A 393 -14.98 3.02 -5.66
C ARG A 393 -15.05 3.34 -4.17
N ALA A 394 -14.21 4.27 -3.70
CA ALA A 394 -14.21 4.70 -2.31
C ALA A 394 -15.45 5.54 -2.02
N LYS A 395 -16.03 5.34 -0.84
CA LYS A 395 -17.13 6.20 -0.37
C LYS A 395 -16.61 7.61 -0.17
N HIS A 396 -17.26 8.57 -0.78
CA HIS A 396 -16.88 9.99 -0.71
C HIS A 396 -18.12 10.88 -0.55
N ASN A 397 -17.88 12.07 -0.06
CA ASN A 397 -18.89 13.15 0.00
C ASN A 397 -18.21 14.45 -0.42
N ILE A 398 -18.86 15.24 -1.27
CA ILE A 398 -18.36 16.48 -1.82
C ILE A 398 -19.34 17.58 -1.41
N LEU A 399 -18.84 18.64 -0.81
CA LEU A 399 -19.64 19.81 -0.48
C LEU A 399 -19.49 20.87 -1.58
N PRO A 400 -20.56 21.64 -1.87
CA PRO A 400 -20.46 22.79 -2.78
C PRO A 400 -19.37 23.76 -2.34
N LEU A 401 -18.90 24.61 -3.28
CA LEU A 401 -17.89 25.62 -2.98
C LEU A 401 -18.39 26.56 -1.86
N SER A 402 -17.51 26.81 -0.91
CA SER A 402 -17.73 27.78 0.16
C SER A 402 -17.74 29.20 -0.41
N LYS A 403 -18.11 30.20 0.41
CA LYS A 403 -18.00 31.62 0.05
C LYS A 403 -16.57 32.06 -0.26
N PHE A 404 -15.58 31.33 0.22
CA PHE A 404 -14.15 31.59 0.01
C PHE A 404 -13.55 30.80 -1.18
N GLY A 405 -14.37 30.20 -2.06
CA GLY A 405 -13.89 29.42 -3.19
C GLY A 405 -13.39 28.01 -2.86
N LEU A 406 -13.41 27.59 -1.59
CA LEU A 406 -12.91 26.29 -1.15
C LEU A 406 -13.94 25.18 -1.38
N MET A 407 -13.51 24.06 -1.96
CA MET A 407 -14.29 22.82 -2.02
C MET A 407 -13.79 21.82 -0.98
N GLN A 408 -14.72 21.22 -0.24
CA GLN A 408 -14.42 20.21 0.77
C GLN A 408 -14.85 18.85 0.28
N ILE A 409 -13.92 17.89 0.35
CA ILE A 409 -14.16 16.50 -0.04
C ILE A 409 -13.77 15.61 1.13
N THR A 410 -14.64 14.67 1.48
CA THR A 410 -14.29 13.57 2.38
C THR A 410 -14.29 12.27 1.60
N ARG A 411 -13.20 11.50 1.71
CA ARG A 411 -13.04 10.20 1.03
C ARG A 411 -12.61 9.14 2.03
N GLN A 412 -13.28 7.98 2.01
CA GLN A 412 -12.95 6.88 2.89
C GLN A 412 -11.53 6.37 2.57
N ARG A 413 -10.69 6.20 3.60
CA ARG A 413 -9.40 5.53 3.46
C ARG A 413 -9.64 4.04 3.21
N VAL A 414 -9.34 3.58 2.01
CA VAL A 414 -9.45 2.16 1.63
C VAL A 414 -8.13 1.45 1.90
N ARG A 415 -7.02 2.14 1.66
CA ARG A 415 -5.63 1.70 1.86
C ARG A 415 -4.79 2.85 2.43
N PRO A 416 -3.56 2.59 2.89
CA PRO A 416 -2.60 3.65 3.14
C PRO A 416 -2.42 4.49 1.88
N ALA A 417 -2.36 5.82 2.02
CA ALA A 417 -2.07 6.69 0.89
C ALA A 417 -0.74 6.28 0.25
N MET A 418 -0.74 6.14 -1.06
CA MET A 418 0.45 5.74 -1.79
C MET A 418 1.36 6.94 -1.98
N SER A 419 2.59 6.82 -1.48
CA SER A 419 3.68 7.74 -1.76
C SER A 419 4.76 7.00 -2.54
N VAL A 420 5.06 7.47 -3.73
CA VAL A 420 6.24 7.04 -4.47
C VAL A 420 7.28 8.12 -4.26
N ASN A 421 8.38 7.78 -3.59
CA ASN A 421 9.50 8.70 -3.45
C ASN A 421 10.13 8.92 -4.82
N VAL A 422 9.73 10.01 -5.48
CA VAL A 422 10.29 10.44 -6.78
C VAL A 422 11.50 11.35 -6.60
N GLU A 423 11.77 11.79 -5.37
CA GLU A 423 12.85 12.70 -5.01
C GLU A 423 13.68 12.11 -3.87
N GLU A 424 14.99 12.19 -3.99
CA GLU A 424 15.91 11.88 -2.90
C GLU A 424 16.27 13.16 -2.16
N THR A 425 16.44 13.07 -0.85
CA THR A 425 16.91 14.21 -0.06
C THR A 425 18.27 14.66 -0.59
N CYS A 426 18.37 15.93 -1.00
CA CYS A 426 19.62 16.46 -1.52
C CYS A 426 20.77 16.27 -0.50
N PRO A 427 21.84 15.53 -0.83
CA PRO A 427 22.93 15.25 0.11
C PRO A 427 23.72 16.50 0.49
N THR A 428 23.59 17.59 -0.28
CA THR A 428 24.29 18.85 -0.03
C THR A 428 23.60 19.71 1.04
N CYS A 429 22.25 19.81 0.99
CA CYS A 429 21.49 20.67 1.90
C CYS A 429 20.56 19.89 2.84
N PHE A 430 20.49 18.56 2.75
CA PHE A 430 19.57 17.71 3.52
C PHE A 430 18.11 18.19 3.47
N GLY A 431 17.66 18.60 2.30
CA GLY A 431 16.29 19.07 2.07
C GLY A 431 16.02 20.52 2.46
N LYS A 432 17.01 21.26 2.98
CA LYS A 432 16.84 22.67 3.40
C LYS A 432 16.69 23.66 2.23
N GLY A 433 17.04 23.25 1.00
CA GLY A 433 17.02 24.11 -0.20
C GLY A 433 18.14 25.16 -0.26
N THR A 434 18.76 25.46 0.88
CA THR A 434 19.86 26.43 1.00
C THR A 434 21.02 25.85 1.80
N ILE A 435 22.24 26.28 1.52
CA ILE A 435 23.44 25.97 2.30
C ILE A 435 24.06 27.27 2.80
N LYS A 436 24.87 27.21 3.86
CA LYS A 436 25.68 28.34 4.30
C LYS A 436 26.60 28.79 3.16
N SER A 437 26.95 30.06 3.12
CA SER A 437 27.90 30.58 2.12
C SER A 437 29.23 29.85 2.21
N SER A 438 29.73 29.36 1.09
CA SER A 438 31.06 28.72 1.00
C SER A 438 32.21 29.71 0.99
N PHE A 439 31.92 31.01 0.90
CA PHE A 439 32.91 32.08 0.72
C PHE A 439 34.02 32.11 1.79
N LEU A 440 33.67 31.86 3.06
CA LEU A 440 34.63 31.87 4.17
C LEU A 440 34.90 30.46 4.74
N PHE A 441 34.50 29.41 4.03
CA PHE A 441 34.59 28.05 4.59
C PHE A 441 36.04 27.58 4.77
N THR A 442 36.92 27.89 3.81
CA THR A 442 38.36 27.57 3.90
C THR A 442 39.05 28.34 5.02
N ASP A 443 38.68 29.60 5.24
CA ASP A 443 39.21 30.42 6.31
C ASP A 443 38.73 29.92 7.68
N THR A 444 37.47 29.47 7.75
CA THR A 444 36.93 28.81 8.93
C THR A 444 37.69 27.53 9.26
N LEU A 445 37.99 26.70 8.26
CA LEU A 445 38.81 25.49 8.46
C LEU A 445 40.21 25.84 8.92
N GLU A 446 40.86 26.84 8.32
CA GLU A 446 42.21 27.27 8.71
C GLU A 446 42.24 27.79 10.13
N ASN A 447 41.27 28.59 10.55
CA ASN A 447 41.14 29.07 11.93
C ASN A 447 40.95 27.92 12.94
N LYS A 448 40.19 26.90 12.57
CA LYS A 448 40.02 25.71 13.43
C LYS A 448 41.31 24.88 13.48
N ILE A 449 42.03 24.75 12.38
CA ILE A 449 43.36 24.12 12.36
C ILE A 449 44.35 24.89 13.23
N ASP A 450 44.36 26.22 13.14
CA ASP A 450 45.20 27.07 13.99
C ASP A 450 44.91 26.86 15.48
N ASN A 451 43.65 26.83 15.87
CA ASN A 451 43.24 26.52 17.23
C ASN A 451 43.70 25.12 17.69
N LEU A 452 43.54 24.08 16.85
CA LEU A 452 44.00 22.73 17.15
C LEU A 452 45.48 22.65 17.42
N VAL A 453 46.28 23.29 16.56
CA VAL A 453 47.73 23.19 16.62
C VAL A 453 48.33 24.12 17.70
N ASN A 454 47.91 25.39 17.72
CA ASN A 454 48.54 26.42 18.55
C ASN A 454 47.94 26.56 19.94
N LYS A 455 46.62 26.25 20.11
CA LYS A 455 45.98 26.36 21.44
C LYS A 455 45.86 25.01 22.16
N ILE A 456 45.45 23.96 21.42
CA ILE A 456 45.21 22.62 22.00
C ILE A 456 46.48 21.77 21.95
N GLY A 457 47.43 22.06 21.03
CA GLY A 457 48.71 21.36 20.92
C GLY A 457 48.68 20.08 20.08
N ILE A 458 47.56 19.80 19.38
CA ILE A 458 47.42 18.60 18.54
C ILE A 458 48.03 18.88 17.16
N ARG A 459 49.19 18.29 16.87
CA ARG A 459 49.93 18.50 15.62
C ARG A 459 49.67 17.44 14.53
N LYS A 460 49.03 16.31 14.90
CA LYS A 460 48.68 15.25 13.98
C LYS A 460 47.19 15.00 14.06
N PHE A 461 46.47 15.21 12.97
CA PHE A 461 45.02 15.03 12.94
C PHE A 461 44.53 14.76 11.51
N TYR A 462 43.32 14.20 11.44
CA TYR A 462 42.59 13.94 10.22
C TYR A 462 41.41 14.90 10.12
N LEU A 463 41.36 15.68 9.03
CA LEU A 463 40.24 16.53 8.68
C LEU A 463 39.34 15.79 7.68
N HIS A 464 38.18 15.35 8.13
CA HIS A 464 37.16 14.75 7.28
C HIS A 464 36.26 15.83 6.71
N VAL A 465 36.09 15.86 5.39
CA VAL A 465 35.24 16.81 4.66
C VAL A 465 34.57 16.14 3.48
N HIS A 466 33.52 16.77 2.96
CA HIS A 466 32.86 16.29 1.74
C HIS A 466 33.86 16.09 0.58
N PRO A 467 33.70 15.06 -0.30
CA PRO A 467 34.66 14.76 -1.38
C PRO A 467 34.98 15.94 -2.29
N TYR A 468 34.01 16.79 -2.62
CA TYR A 468 34.26 17.99 -3.45
C TYR A 468 35.11 19.02 -2.72
N VAL A 469 34.94 19.20 -1.41
CA VAL A 469 35.79 20.07 -0.59
C VAL A 469 37.19 19.50 -0.46
N ALA A 470 37.33 18.20 -0.26
CA ALA A 470 38.63 17.53 -0.24
C ALA A 470 39.36 17.69 -1.57
N ALA A 471 38.67 17.53 -2.72
CA ALA A 471 39.22 17.77 -4.03
C ALA A 471 39.71 19.22 -4.22
N TYR A 472 38.91 20.20 -3.76
CA TYR A 472 39.28 21.61 -3.80
C TYR A 472 40.52 21.90 -2.95
N ILE A 473 40.56 21.43 -1.69
CA ILE A 473 41.69 21.61 -0.76
C ILE A 473 43.01 20.98 -1.31
N ASN A 474 42.87 19.86 -2.03
CA ASN A 474 44.01 19.14 -2.60
C ASN A 474 44.40 19.63 -4.01
N LYS A 475 43.70 20.59 -4.62
CA LYS A 475 43.88 21.01 -6.01
C LYS A 475 45.20 21.79 -6.22
N GLY A 476 46.01 21.34 -7.17
CA GLY A 476 47.21 22.03 -7.65
C GLY A 476 48.48 21.76 -6.86
N VAL A 477 49.62 22.28 -7.39
CA VAL A 477 50.96 22.11 -6.80
C VAL A 477 51.11 22.89 -5.49
N PHE A 478 50.50 24.06 -5.39
CA PHE A 478 50.40 24.87 -4.17
C PHE A 478 49.01 24.74 -3.51
N SER A 479 48.57 23.49 -3.31
CA SER A 479 47.26 23.22 -2.73
C SER A 479 47.13 23.79 -1.29
N LEU A 480 45.89 24.13 -0.85
CA LEU A 480 45.62 24.60 0.52
C LEU A 480 46.16 23.61 1.56
N LYS A 481 46.04 22.31 1.31
CA LYS A 481 46.65 21.28 2.16
C LYS A 481 48.15 21.46 2.33
N ARG A 482 48.89 21.73 1.26
CA ARG A 482 50.34 21.97 1.33
C ARG A 482 50.67 23.26 2.08
N GLN A 483 49.91 24.31 1.86
CA GLN A 483 50.06 25.56 2.61
C GLN A 483 49.83 25.31 4.12
N TRP A 484 48.80 24.59 4.50
CA TRP A 484 48.58 24.21 5.89
C TRP A 484 49.68 23.30 6.44
N GLN A 485 50.19 22.36 5.65
CA GLN A 485 51.31 21.51 6.05
C GLN A 485 52.62 22.30 6.27
N LEU A 486 52.88 23.31 5.44
CA LEU A 486 54.01 24.20 5.64
C LEU A 486 53.88 25.08 6.88
N LYS A 487 52.64 25.55 7.17
CA LYS A 487 52.39 26.47 8.30
C LYS A 487 52.24 25.72 9.64
N TYR A 488 51.59 24.55 9.62
CA TYR A 488 51.19 23.84 10.85
C TYR A 488 51.91 22.49 11.04
N GLY A 489 52.70 22.07 10.06
CA GLY A 489 53.41 20.77 10.05
C GLY A 489 52.76 19.68 9.20
N LEU A 490 53.52 18.65 8.90
CA LEU A 490 53.11 17.53 8.00
C LEU A 490 52.00 16.64 8.58
N GLY A 491 51.55 16.89 9.82
CA GLY A 491 50.51 16.10 10.46
C GLY A 491 49.09 16.37 9.98
N VAL A 492 48.86 17.39 9.13
CA VAL A 492 47.56 17.71 8.54
C VAL A 492 47.19 16.74 7.46
N ARG A 493 46.17 15.93 7.67
CA ARG A 493 45.70 14.94 6.68
C ARG A 493 44.23 15.20 6.36
N VAL A 494 43.91 15.40 5.07
CA VAL A 494 42.53 15.64 4.58
C VAL A 494 41.96 14.35 4.00
N ILE A 495 40.81 13.90 4.52
CA ILE A 495 40.15 12.65 4.13
C ILE A 495 38.74 12.96 3.58
N PRO A 496 38.42 12.49 2.36
CA PRO A 496 37.07 12.63 1.83
C PRO A 496 36.07 11.71 2.56
N SER A 497 34.91 12.24 2.96
CA SER A 497 33.82 11.49 3.61
C SER A 497 32.48 11.80 2.93
N GLN A 498 31.84 10.79 2.37
CA GLN A 498 30.51 10.92 1.77
C GLN A 498 29.38 11.07 2.82
N LYS A 499 29.68 10.84 4.09
CA LYS A 499 28.71 10.96 5.18
C LYS A 499 28.48 12.41 5.60
N LEU A 500 29.37 13.31 5.22
CA LEU A 500 29.33 14.72 5.61
C LEU A 500 28.61 15.56 4.54
N ALA A 501 27.80 16.52 4.97
CA ALA A 501 27.24 17.55 4.09
C ALA A 501 28.33 18.42 3.48
N PHE A 502 28.00 19.15 2.40
CA PHE A 502 28.98 19.90 1.58
C PHE A 502 29.90 20.83 2.40
N LEU A 503 29.36 21.52 3.42
CA LEU A 503 30.14 22.43 4.28
C LEU A 503 30.28 21.89 5.71
N GLN A 504 30.13 20.60 5.91
CA GLN A 504 30.35 19.95 7.19
C GLN A 504 31.77 19.39 7.26
N TYR A 505 32.37 19.42 8.42
CA TYR A 505 33.70 18.92 8.68
C TYR A 505 33.80 18.31 10.07
N GLU A 506 34.72 17.38 10.22
CA GLU A 506 35.03 16.69 11.46
C GLU A 506 36.54 16.53 11.60
N PHE A 507 37.04 16.70 12.85
CA PHE A 507 38.44 16.48 13.19
C PHE A 507 38.58 15.20 14.00
N TYR A 508 39.60 14.43 13.71
CA TYR A 508 39.97 13.21 14.44
C TYR A 508 41.44 13.25 14.75
N ASP A 509 41.85 12.76 15.94
CA ASP A 509 43.24 12.60 16.32
C ASP A 509 43.94 11.42 15.66
N ASP A 510 45.21 11.16 16.00
CA ASP A 510 46.00 10.04 15.45
C ASP A 510 45.43 8.66 15.87
N ASP A 511 44.71 8.60 17.00
CA ASP A 511 44.01 7.43 17.52
C ASP A 511 42.58 7.27 16.97
N LYS A 512 42.20 8.09 15.98
CA LYS A 512 40.87 8.16 15.34
C LYS A 512 39.72 8.47 16.29
N GLN A 513 40.00 9.20 17.41
CA GLN A 513 38.98 9.73 18.27
C GLN A 513 38.50 11.07 17.74
N PHE A 514 37.17 11.30 17.82
CA PHE A 514 36.54 12.53 17.36
C PHE A 514 36.96 13.70 18.30
N ILE A 515 37.40 14.79 17.69
CA ILE A 515 37.76 16.01 18.41
C ILE A 515 36.58 16.97 18.30
N ASP A 516 35.86 17.20 19.40
CA ASP A 516 34.77 18.16 19.45
C ASP A 516 35.29 19.59 19.47
N MET A 517 34.98 20.36 18.42
CA MET A 517 35.37 21.76 18.26
C MET A 517 34.19 22.72 18.44
N GLN A 518 33.05 22.25 19.00
CA GLN A 518 31.80 23.05 19.08
C GLN A 518 31.66 23.95 20.31
N GLU A 519 32.54 23.88 21.31
CA GLU A 519 32.49 24.79 22.45
C GLU A 519 33.33 26.04 22.24
N GLU A 520 32.76 27.09 21.58
CA GLU A 520 33.14 28.51 21.78
C GLU A 520 32.35 29.51 20.90
N ILE A 521 31.02 29.36 20.78
CA ILE A 521 30.21 30.43 20.12
C ILE A 521 28.93 30.78 20.93
N GLU A 522 28.94 30.64 22.24
CA GLU A 522 27.89 31.25 23.06
C GLU A 522 28.45 31.86 24.33
N SER A 523 29.35 32.85 24.20
CA SER A 523 29.59 33.82 25.24
C SER A 523 30.33 35.05 24.70
N LYS A 524 29.57 35.91 24.02
CA LYS A 524 29.67 37.37 24.11
C LYS A 524 28.59 38.03 23.26
#